data_17393d9b84eb93aeb856a5d913570925
#
_entry.id   17393d9b84eb93aeb856a5d913570925
#
_cell.length_a   1.000
_cell.length_b   1.000
_cell.length_c   1.000
_cell.angle_alpha   90.00
_cell.angle_beta   90.00
_cell.angle_gamma   90.00
#
_symmetry.space_group_name_H-M   'P 1'
#
loop_
_entity.id
_entity.type
_entity.pdbx_description
1 polymer ?
#
loop_
_entity_poly.entity_id
_entity_poly.type
_entity_poly.pdbx_seq_one_letter_code
_entity_poly.pdbx_strand_id
1 'polypeptide(L)'
;MCIRDRNIGIIGKYVNLKDAYKSLDEALIHGGISNNLKVNLKRIDSENLKPENVKLLLKDVSGVLIPGGFGKRGSEGKIAAIKYARLNHIPFFGICFGMQMAIIEAARNLLNIKNASTSEFGNNCTPVVGLLEEWQKGKKRIKGSEKNLGGTMRLGLYLSLIHI
;
A
#
# COMPACT_ATOMS: atom_id res chain seq x y z
N MET A 1 4.56 19.73 -28.38
CA MET A 1 4.76 18.49 -27.60
C MET A 1 3.48 18.23 -26.83
N CYS A 2 2.76 17.14 -27.12
CA CYS A 2 1.53 16.85 -26.39
C CYS A 2 1.87 16.22 -25.04
N ILE A 3 1.58 16.92 -23.95
CA ILE A 3 1.64 16.34 -22.60
C ILE A 3 0.44 15.42 -22.45
N ARG A 4 0.70 14.16 -22.08
CA ARG A 4 -0.38 13.18 -21.84
C ARG A 4 -0.75 13.22 -20.37
N ASP A 5 -2.04 13.33 -20.09
CA ASP A 5 -2.58 13.26 -18.74
C ASP A 5 -2.63 11.82 -18.22
N ARG A 6 -2.28 11.64 -16.96
CA ARG A 6 -2.41 10.36 -16.24
C ARG A 6 -3.09 10.59 -14.90
N ASN A 7 -4.17 9.88 -14.68
CA ASN A 7 -4.89 9.90 -13.41
C ASN A 7 -4.33 8.80 -12.49
N ILE A 8 -3.75 9.19 -11.38
CA ILE A 8 -3.25 8.26 -10.37
C ILE A 8 -4.22 8.23 -9.19
N GLY A 9 -4.78 7.05 -8.92
CA GLY A 9 -5.65 6.82 -7.77
C GLY A 9 -4.83 6.59 -6.51
N ILE A 10 -4.89 7.53 -5.55
CA ILE A 10 -4.28 7.39 -4.23
C ILE A 10 -5.36 6.89 -3.28
N ILE A 11 -5.23 5.63 -2.83
CA ILE A 11 -6.24 4.98 -2.00
C ILE A 11 -5.76 4.92 -0.56
N GLY A 12 -6.26 5.81 0.26
CA GLY A 12 -5.81 6.03 1.62
C GLY A 12 -6.94 6.27 2.61
N LYS A 13 -6.58 6.39 3.90
CA LYS A 13 -7.51 6.73 4.99
C LYS A 13 -7.55 8.23 5.32
N TYR A 14 -6.50 8.94 4.95
CA TYR A 14 -6.28 10.33 5.35
C TYR A 14 -6.41 11.29 4.18
N VAL A 15 -7.26 10.94 3.22
CA VAL A 15 -7.44 11.70 1.96
C VAL A 15 -7.97 13.12 2.19
N ASN A 16 -8.64 13.37 3.31
CA ASN A 16 -9.18 14.68 3.70
C ASN A 16 -8.13 15.55 4.44
N LEU A 17 -6.99 15.00 4.82
CA LEU A 17 -5.90 15.74 5.46
C LEU A 17 -4.89 16.14 4.39
N LYS A 18 -4.86 17.43 4.03
CA LYS A 18 -4.05 17.93 2.90
C LYS A 18 -2.56 17.59 3.03
N ASP A 19 -2.03 17.58 4.24
CA ASP A 19 -0.59 17.38 4.48
C ASP A 19 -0.18 15.91 4.66
N ALA A 20 -1.15 15.01 4.87
CA ALA A 20 -0.87 13.60 5.13
C ALA A 20 -0.11 12.88 4.00
N TYR A 21 -0.34 13.30 2.76
CA TYR A 21 0.26 12.70 1.56
C TYR A 21 1.06 13.69 0.72
N LYS A 22 1.44 14.86 1.28
CA LYS A 22 2.10 15.92 0.51
C LYS A 22 3.39 15.45 -0.18
N SER A 23 4.28 14.78 0.53
CA SER A 23 5.52 14.27 -0.04
C SER A 23 5.28 13.21 -1.13
N LEU A 24 4.23 12.41 -0.98
CA LEU A 24 3.81 11.43 -1.97
C LEU A 24 3.27 12.11 -3.23
N ASP A 25 2.45 13.12 -3.06
CA ASP A 25 1.90 13.92 -4.15
C ASP A 25 3.03 14.58 -4.97
N GLU A 26 3.99 15.19 -4.28
CA GLU A 26 5.16 15.81 -4.91
C GLU A 26 6.02 14.78 -5.66
N ALA A 27 6.26 13.61 -5.07
CA ALA A 27 7.01 12.54 -5.72
C ALA A 27 6.34 12.06 -7.01
N LEU A 28 5.00 11.91 -7.00
CA LEU A 28 4.23 11.53 -8.19
C LEU A 28 4.28 12.61 -9.28
N ILE A 29 4.19 13.89 -8.89
CA ILE A 29 4.29 15.01 -9.82
C ILE A 29 5.69 15.06 -10.44
N HIS A 30 6.76 14.93 -9.65
CA HIS A 30 8.13 14.89 -10.14
C HIS A 30 8.36 13.70 -11.09
N GLY A 31 7.81 12.52 -10.76
CA GLY A 31 7.83 11.37 -11.66
C GLY A 31 7.12 11.66 -12.99
N GLY A 32 6.00 12.39 -12.94
CA GLY A 32 5.29 12.84 -14.14
C GLY A 32 6.14 13.76 -14.99
N ILE A 33 6.77 14.77 -14.40
CA ILE A 33 7.65 15.73 -15.11
C ILE A 33 8.78 14.99 -15.81
N SER A 34 9.46 14.07 -15.10
CA SER A 34 10.58 13.29 -15.66
C SER A 34 10.16 12.42 -16.86
N ASN A 35 8.88 12.06 -16.96
CA ASN A 35 8.33 11.25 -18.04
C ASN A 35 7.50 12.05 -19.06
N ASN A 36 7.54 13.38 -19.02
CA ASN A 36 6.71 14.26 -19.86
C ASN A 36 5.21 13.96 -19.76
N LEU A 37 4.75 13.69 -18.55
CA LEU A 37 3.34 13.42 -18.23
C LEU A 37 2.82 14.46 -17.27
N LYS A 38 1.55 14.84 -17.43
CA LYS A 38 0.81 15.57 -16.39
C LYS A 38 0.11 14.54 -15.50
N VAL A 39 0.44 14.55 -14.23
CA VAL A 39 -0.18 13.66 -13.23
C VAL A 39 -1.34 14.39 -12.55
N ASN A 40 -2.53 13.79 -12.65
CA ASN A 40 -3.71 14.21 -11.91
C ASN A 40 -3.93 13.22 -10.75
N LEU A 41 -3.93 13.73 -9.52
CA LEU A 41 -4.06 12.91 -8.32
C LEU A 41 -5.54 12.78 -7.93
N LYS A 42 -6.06 11.56 -7.99
CA LYS A 42 -7.43 11.22 -7.57
C LYS A 42 -7.37 10.55 -6.19
N ARG A 43 -7.69 11.31 -5.15
CA ARG A 43 -7.73 10.78 -3.79
C ARG A 43 -9.03 10.05 -3.53
N ILE A 44 -8.95 8.82 -3.07
CA ILE A 44 -10.08 7.94 -2.82
C ILE A 44 -9.98 7.39 -1.40
N ASP A 45 -11.02 7.64 -0.60
CA ASP A 45 -11.07 7.09 0.74
C ASP A 45 -11.30 5.58 0.69
N SER A 46 -10.38 4.85 1.29
CA SER A 46 -10.41 3.39 1.32
C SER A 46 -11.60 2.81 2.10
N GLU A 47 -12.21 3.59 2.99
CA GLU A 47 -13.41 3.18 3.73
C GLU A 47 -14.66 3.16 2.86
N ASN A 48 -14.68 4.03 1.84
CA ASN A 48 -15.78 4.13 0.89
C ASN A 48 -15.66 3.14 -0.28
N LEU A 49 -14.52 2.45 -0.40
CA LEU A 49 -14.30 1.44 -1.44
C LEU A 49 -14.87 0.09 -1.04
N LYS A 50 -15.72 -0.45 -1.88
CA LYS A 50 -16.33 -1.78 -1.76
C LYS A 50 -16.28 -2.51 -3.10
N PRO A 51 -16.41 -3.84 -3.12
CA PRO A 51 -16.44 -4.61 -4.38
C PRO A 51 -17.46 -4.09 -5.40
N GLU A 52 -18.60 -3.57 -4.91
CA GLU A 52 -19.71 -3.12 -5.74
C GLU A 52 -19.41 -1.80 -6.46
N ASN A 53 -18.63 -0.90 -5.85
CA ASN A 53 -18.38 0.44 -6.37
C ASN A 53 -16.96 0.68 -6.88
N VAL A 54 -16.03 -0.24 -6.66
CA VAL A 54 -14.61 -0.10 -7.02
C VAL A 54 -14.43 0.20 -8.50
N LYS A 55 -15.18 -0.47 -9.37
CA LYS A 55 -15.15 -0.24 -10.82
C LYS A 55 -15.52 1.20 -11.18
N LEU A 56 -16.56 1.75 -10.54
CA LEU A 56 -17.01 3.12 -10.80
C LEU A 56 -15.97 4.15 -10.35
N LEU A 57 -15.39 3.93 -9.17
CA LEU A 57 -14.42 4.87 -8.57
C LEU A 57 -13.06 4.84 -9.24
N LEU A 58 -12.66 3.70 -9.83
CA LEU A 58 -11.36 3.49 -10.45
C LEU A 58 -11.38 3.45 -11.99
N LYS A 59 -12.53 3.66 -12.65
CA LYS A 59 -12.67 3.51 -14.11
C LYS A 59 -11.69 4.38 -14.91
N ASP A 60 -11.35 5.56 -14.41
CA ASP A 60 -10.55 6.56 -15.15
C ASP A 60 -9.10 6.64 -14.63
N VAL A 61 -8.65 5.70 -13.79
CA VAL A 61 -7.27 5.74 -13.27
C VAL A 61 -6.32 4.97 -14.18
N SER A 62 -5.16 5.55 -14.39
CA SER A 62 -4.04 4.96 -15.15
C SER A 62 -3.06 4.20 -14.26
N GLY A 63 -3.17 4.36 -12.94
CA GLY A 63 -2.36 3.68 -11.95
C GLY A 63 -2.98 3.79 -10.56
N VAL A 64 -2.73 2.81 -9.71
CA VAL A 64 -3.22 2.75 -8.33
C VAL A 64 -2.05 2.78 -7.38
N LEU A 65 -2.08 3.70 -6.42
CA LEU A 65 -1.11 3.78 -5.34
C LEU A 65 -1.81 3.65 -4.00
N ILE A 66 -1.31 2.75 -3.15
CA ILE A 66 -1.78 2.59 -1.78
C ILE A 66 -0.64 2.98 -0.83
N PRO A 67 -0.78 4.08 -0.09
CA PRO A 67 0.23 4.55 0.84
C PRO A 67 0.32 3.70 2.09
N GLY A 68 1.35 3.97 2.88
CA GLY A 68 1.53 3.42 4.20
C GLY A 68 0.38 3.75 5.15
N GLY A 69 0.30 3.02 6.25
CA GLY A 69 -0.69 3.19 7.29
C GLY A 69 -0.69 2.02 8.26
N PHE A 70 -1.66 2.01 9.17
CA PHE A 70 -1.81 0.98 10.21
C PHE A 70 -3.29 0.72 10.48
N GLY A 71 -3.58 -0.43 11.07
CA GLY A 71 -4.89 -0.78 11.59
C GLY A 71 -5.90 -1.24 10.54
N LYS A 72 -6.93 -1.89 11.01
CA LYS A 72 -7.93 -2.59 10.19
C LYS A 72 -8.82 -1.68 9.35
N ARG A 73 -9.02 -0.42 9.78
CA ARG A 73 -9.91 0.54 9.13
C ARG A 73 -9.51 0.78 7.67
N GLY A 74 -10.44 0.60 6.73
CA GLY A 74 -10.23 0.78 5.29
C GLY A 74 -9.34 -0.29 4.60
N SER A 75 -8.93 -1.36 5.31
CA SER A 75 -8.10 -2.41 4.73
C SER A 75 -8.81 -3.20 3.62
N GLU A 76 -10.08 -3.53 3.81
CA GLU A 76 -10.85 -4.29 2.81
C GLU A 76 -11.09 -3.49 1.54
N GLY A 77 -11.28 -2.18 1.64
CA GLY A 77 -11.35 -1.31 0.46
C GLY A 77 -10.04 -1.24 -0.31
N LYS A 78 -8.90 -1.24 0.39
CA LYS A 78 -7.58 -1.35 -0.26
C LYS A 78 -7.41 -2.67 -0.98
N ILE A 79 -7.80 -3.79 -0.34
CA ILE A 79 -7.77 -5.12 -0.95
C ILE A 79 -8.66 -5.18 -2.19
N ALA A 80 -9.87 -4.60 -2.13
CA ALA A 80 -10.76 -4.51 -3.28
C ALA A 80 -10.16 -3.73 -4.44
N ALA A 81 -9.49 -2.61 -4.15
CA ALA A 81 -8.81 -1.82 -5.16
C ALA A 81 -7.61 -2.55 -5.79
N ILE A 82 -6.83 -3.26 -5.01
CA ILE A 82 -5.71 -4.08 -5.49
C ILE A 82 -6.23 -5.18 -6.41
N LYS A 83 -7.28 -5.89 -6.00
CA LYS A 83 -7.93 -6.90 -6.82
C LYS A 83 -8.41 -6.32 -8.15
N TYR A 84 -9.05 -5.16 -8.11
CA TYR A 84 -9.50 -4.48 -9.32
C TYR A 84 -8.34 -4.10 -10.23
N ALA A 85 -7.27 -3.52 -9.68
CA ALA A 85 -6.08 -3.16 -10.44
C ALA A 85 -5.44 -4.39 -11.11
N ARG A 86 -5.27 -5.48 -10.38
CA ARG A 86 -4.72 -6.73 -10.90
C ARG A 86 -5.56 -7.31 -12.03
N LEU A 87 -6.88 -7.40 -11.84
CA LEU A 87 -7.79 -7.98 -12.84
C LEU A 87 -7.93 -7.12 -14.11
N ASN A 88 -7.70 -5.82 -14.01
CA ASN A 88 -7.79 -4.90 -15.14
C ASN A 88 -6.41 -4.45 -15.68
N HIS A 89 -5.33 -5.11 -15.24
CA HIS A 89 -3.95 -4.79 -15.66
C HIS A 89 -3.55 -3.33 -15.44
N ILE A 90 -4.11 -2.70 -14.39
CA ILE A 90 -3.75 -1.33 -14.01
C ILE A 90 -2.47 -1.38 -13.17
N PRO A 91 -1.42 -0.61 -13.50
CA PRO A 91 -0.22 -0.50 -12.70
C PRO A 91 -0.54 -0.20 -11.23
N PHE A 92 0.09 -0.96 -10.34
CA PHE A 92 -0.12 -0.87 -8.90
C PHE A 92 1.19 -0.64 -8.17
N PHE A 93 1.17 0.25 -7.18
CA PHE A 93 2.26 0.42 -6.23
C PHE A 93 1.76 0.50 -4.80
N GLY A 94 2.26 -0.39 -3.95
CA GLY A 94 1.93 -0.46 -2.53
C GLY A 94 3.13 -0.07 -1.66
N ILE A 95 2.97 0.93 -0.80
CA ILE A 95 4.00 1.38 0.12
C ILE A 95 3.70 0.84 1.51
N CYS A 96 4.66 0.13 2.14
CA CYS A 96 4.54 -0.37 3.52
C CYS A 96 3.23 -1.17 3.71
N PHE A 97 2.24 -0.61 4.37
CA PHE A 97 0.93 -1.23 4.57
C PHE A 97 0.22 -1.55 3.25
N GLY A 98 0.39 -0.73 2.22
CA GLY A 98 -0.15 -1.00 0.88
C GLY A 98 0.43 -2.27 0.25
N MET A 99 1.72 -2.53 0.43
CA MET A 99 2.37 -3.78 0.03
C MET A 99 1.82 -4.97 0.82
N GLN A 100 1.64 -4.83 2.13
CA GLN A 100 1.07 -5.87 2.98
C GLN A 100 -0.36 -6.25 2.54
N MET A 101 -1.18 -5.26 2.17
CA MET A 101 -2.52 -5.51 1.64
C MET A 101 -2.48 -6.25 0.29
N ALA A 102 -1.46 -6.01 -0.54
CA ALA A 102 -1.28 -6.74 -1.79
C ALA A 102 -0.91 -8.22 -1.55
N ILE A 103 -0.10 -8.52 -0.54
CA ILE A 103 0.21 -9.89 -0.13
C ILE A 103 -1.07 -10.60 0.32
N ILE A 104 -1.91 -9.94 1.13
CA ILE A 104 -3.17 -10.50 1.60
C ILE A 104 -4.14 -10.71 0.42
N GLU A 105 -4.22 -9.78 -0.52
CA GLU A 105 -5.04 -9.94 -1.73
C GLU A 105 -4.61 -11.15 -2.53
N ALA A 106 -3.31 -11.28 -2.79
CA ALA A 106 -2.76 -12.42 -3.54
C ALA A 106 -3.02 -13.75 -2.81
N ALA A 107 -2.81 -13.80 -1.51
CA ALA A 107 -3.09 -14.99 -0.70
C ALA A 107 -4.57 -15.40 -0.79
N ARG A 108 -5.49 -14.45 -0.69
CA ARG A 108 -6.93 -14.73 -0.75
C ARG A 108 -7.42 -15.15 -2.13
N ASN A 109 -6.95 -14.49 -3.19
CA ASN A 109 -7.52 -14.61 -4.53
C ASN A 109 -6.70 -15.45 -5.50
N LEU A 110 -5.40 -15.62 -5.27
CA LEU A 110 -4.54 -16.49 -6.10
C LEU A 110 -4.25 -17.82 -5.43
N LEU A 111 -4.00 -17.83 -4.11
CA LEU A 111 -3.70 -19.04 -3.36
C LEU A 111 -4.93 -19.65 -2.66
N ASN A 112 -6.12 -19.02 -2.79
CA ASN A 112 -7.38 -19.47 -2.19
C ASN A 112 -7.36 -19.61 -0.65
N ILE A 113 -6.49 -18.88 0.04
CA ILE A 113 -6.45 -18.82 1.50
C ILE A 113 -7.48 -17.77 1.96
N LYS A 114 -8.77 -18.15 2.00
CA LYS A 114 -9.91 -17.24 2.18
C LYS A 114 -9.82 -16.34 3.41
N ASN A 115 -9.26 -16.84 4.52
CA ASN A 115 -9.10 -16.10 5.77
C ASN A 115 -7.70 -15.51 5.96
N ALA A 116 -6.90 -15.40 4.86
CA ALA A 116 -5.60 -14.74 4.92
C ALA A 116 -5.72 -13.30 5.41
N SER A 117 -4.85 -12.92 6.35
CA SER A 117 -4.84 -11.58 6.95
C SER A 117 -3.48 -11.29 7.58
N THR A 118 -3.41 -10.19 8.33
CA THR A 118 -2.25 -9.85 9.16
C THR A 118 -2.54 -10.14 10.64
N SER A 119 -1.53 -10.55 11.38
CA SER A 119 -1.61 -10.70 12.85
C SER A 119 -1.97 -9.38 13.56
N GLU A 120 -1.79 -8.22 12.92
CA GLU A 120 -2.20 -6.91 13.43
C GLU A 120 -3.73 -6.82 13.63
N PHE A 121 -4.52 -7.59 12.87
CA PHE A 121 -5.99 -7.51 12.91
C PHE A 121 -6.62 -8.52 13.86
N GLY A 122 -5.83 -9.30 14.57
CA GLY A 122 -6.26 -10.31 15.53
C GLY A 122 -5.91 -11.74 15.11
N ASN A 123 -6.19 -12.69 16.02
CA ASN A 123 -5.71 -14.07 15.91
C ASN A 123 -6.65 -15.02 15.14
N ASN A 124 -7.86 -14.56 14.75
CA ASN A 124 -8.84 -15.39 14.04
C ASN A 124 -8.63 -15.39 12.52
N CYS A 125 -7.37 -15.50 12.07
CA CYS A 125 -7.04 -15.51 10.65
C CYS A 125 -5.83 -16.39 10.39
N THR A 126 -5.61 -16.70 9.11
CA THR A 126 -4.32 -17.28 8.66
C THR A 126 -3.36 -16.10 8.42
N PRO A 127 -2.38 -15.87 9.29
CA PRO A 127 -1.48 -14.73 9.15
C PRO A 127 -0.51 -14.97 7.99
N VAL A 128 -0.65 -14.19 6.93
CA VAL A 128 0.31 -14.14 5.79
C VAL A 128 1.25 -12.93 5.88
N VAL A 129 0.89 -11.99 6.76
CA VAL A 129 1.72 -10.90 7.24
C VAL A 129 1.70 -10.96 8.75
N GLY A 130 2.85 -11.03 9.37
CA GLY A 130 2.96 -11.23 10.81
C GLY A 130 4.01 -10.34 11.46
N LEU A 131 4.03 -10.39 12.78
CA LEU A 131 5.10 -9.79 13.57
C LEU A 131 6.41 -10.54 13.31
N LEU A 132 7.50 -9.82 13.37
CA LEU A 132 8.83 -10.39 13.25
C LEU A 132 9.15 -11.20 14.52
N GLU A 133 9.25 -12.52 14.37
CA GLU A 133 9.47 -13.42 15.51
C GLU A 133 10.94 -13.43 15.96
N GLU A 134 11.87 -13.27 15.02
CA GLU A 134 13.28 -13.19 15.33
C GLU A 134 14.06 -12.41 14.26
N TRP A 135 15.15 -11.77 14.68
CA TRP A 135 16.07 -11.07 13.77
C TRP A 135 17.50 -11.11 14.32
N GLN A 136 18.45 -10.84 13.45
CA GLN A 136 19.85 -10.80 13.78
C GLN A 136 20.33 -9.35 13.99
N LYS A 137 20.99 -9.08 15.11
CA LYS A 137 21.66 -7.81 15.37
C LYS A 137 23.14 -8.10 15.64
N GLY A 138 23.97 -7.86 14.64
CA GLY A 138 25.38 -8.29 14.66
C GLY A 138 25.46 -9.81 14.70
N LYS A 139 26.17 -10.38 15.68
CA LYS A 139 26.29 -11.82 15.87
C LYS A 139 25.22 -12.44 16.79
N LYS A 140 24.29 -11.62 17.30
CA LYS A 140 23.26 -12.10 18.24
C LYS A 140 21.91 -12.24 17.54
N ARG A 141 21.26 -13.40 17.75
CA ARG A 141 19.87 -13.64 17.38
C ARG A 141 18.97 -13.12 18.49
N ILE A 142 18.03 -12.27 18.16
CA ILE A 142 17.08 -11.65 19.11
C ILE A 142 15.70 -12.20 18.77
N LYS A 143 14.97 -12.62 19.81
CA LYS A 143 13.57 -13.02 19.65
C LYS A 143 12.67 -11.80 19.82
N GLY A 144 11.70 -11.69 18.91
CA GLY A 144 10.65 -10.70 18.97
C GLY A 144 9.67 -10.95 20.10
N SER A 145 9.00 -9.92 20.54
CA SER A 145 7.88 -9.96 21.47
C SER A 145 6.93 -8.82 21.13
N GLU A 146 5.69 -8.86 21.64
CA GLU A 146 4.74 -7.75 21.44
C GLU A 146 5.28 -6.38 21.92
N LYS A 147 6.22 -6.40 22.88
CA LYS A 147 6.90 -5.20 23.39
C LYS A 147 8.18 -4.85 22.63
N ASN A 148 8.71 -5.76 21.83
CA ASN A 148 9.94 -5.57 21.07
C ASN A 148 9.75 -6.14 19.65
N LEU A 149 9.33 -5.28 18.73
CA LEU A 149 8.99 -5.60 17.34
C LEU A 149 10.19 -5.56 16.39
N GLY A 150 11.41 -5.53 16.92
CA GLY A 150 12.65 -5.67 16.15
C GLY A 150 13.13 -4.43 15.42
N GLY A 151 12.34 -3.39 15.33
CA GLY A 151 12.74 -2.20 14.62
C GLY A 151 12.01 -0.96 15.07
N THR A 152 12.61 0.17 14.76
CA THR A 152 11.97 1.48 14.87
C THR A 152 11.46 1.87 13.48
N MET A 153 10.33 2.55 13.42
CA MET A 153 9.90 3.22 12.20
C MET A 153 10.97 4.24 11.81
N ARG A 154 11.54 4.08 10.63
CA ARG A 154 12.52 5.04 10.12
C ARG A 154 11.78 6.26 9.60
N LEU A 155 12.10 7.42 10.18
CA LEU A 155 11.60 8.72 9.74
C LEU A 155 12.77 9.52 9.17
N GLY A 156 12.58 10.14 8.02
CA GLY A 156 13.59 10.94 7.36
C GLY A 156 14.45 10.17 6.34
N LEU A 157 15.56 10.77 5.96
CA LEU A 157 16.49 10.23 4.99
C LEU A 157 17.44 9.24 5.65
N TYR A 158 17.55 8.03 5.09
CA TYR A 158 18.52 7.03 5.50
C TYR A 158 19.35 6.59 4.29
N LEU A 159 20.65 6.51 4.47
CA LEU A 159 21.52 5.90 3.46
C LEU A 159 21.20 4.40 3.40
N SER A 160 20.81 3.95 2.24
CA SER A 160 20.64 2.54 1.92
C SER A 160 21.74 2.11 0.95
N LEU A 161 22.57 1.17 1.35
CA LEU A 161 23.51 0.53 0.45
C LEU A 161 22.73 -0.53 -0.33
N ILE A 162 22.40 -0.20 -1.56
CA ILE A 162 21.91 -1.18 -2.53
C ILE A 162 23.17 -1.70 -3.20
N HIS A 163 23.54 -2.94 -2.91
CA HIS A 163 24.54 -3.63 -3.71
C HIS A 163 23.88 -4.07 -5.01
N ILE A 164 24.25 -3.40 -6.06
CA ILE A 164 23.92 -3.78 -7.43
C ILE A 164 24.92 -4.83 -7.89
#